data_eb032777a0c1bf52d7632e0fb25de87a
#
_entry.id   eb032777a0c1bf52d7632e0fb25de87a
#
_cell.length_a   1.000
_cell.length_b   1.000
_cell.length_c   1.000
_cell.angle_alpha   90.00
_cell.angle_beta   90.00
_cell.angle_gamma   90.00
#
_symmetry.space_group_name_H-M   'P 1'
#
loop_
_entity.id
_entity.type
_entity.pdbx_description
1 polymer ?
#
loop_
_entity_poly.entity_id
_entity_poly.type
_entity_poly.pdbx_seq_one_letter_code
_entity_poly.pdbx_strand_id
1 'polypeptide(L)'
;LYCISLEQFFNMDFFDFLISRWYLSLPLLITLIFWYIYETSKGGKRITPSQAVDLINNKDAIFVDTREKDNFDTGHIHGSINIQKDSFEKQEHLLNKGKPVVVITENGLDAGSAGVELLKLGIAEVYLLKDGLISWQEESLPLVK
;
A
#
# COMPACT_ATOMS: atom_id res chain seq x y z
N LEU A 1 -9.91 24.62 -48.51
CA LEU A 1 -9.87 25.15 -47.15
C LEU A 1 -11.09 24.61 -46.38
N TYR A 2 -10.94 23.45 -45.74
CA TYR A 2 -11.96 22.91 -44.87
C TYR A 2 -11.84 23.62 -43.53
N CYS A 3 -12.67 24.63 -43.28
CA CYS A 3 -13.00 25.08 -41.95
C CYS A 3 -13.79 23.98 -41.25
N ILE A 4 -13.11 23.09 -40.53
CA ILE A 4 -13.76 22.25 -39.57
C ILE A 4 -14.16 23.19 -38.44
N SER A 5 -15.48 23.44 -38.30
CA SER A 5 -16.01 24.31 -37.28
C SER A 5 -15.64 23.75 -35.90
N LEU A 6 -15.20 24.63 -35.02
CA LEU A 6 -14.88 24.29 -33.61
C LEU A 6 -16.02 23.54 -32.89
N GLU A 7 -17.25 23.67 -33.38
CA GLU A 7 -18.41 22.93 -32.88
C GLU A 7 -18.37 21.42 -33.18
N GLN A 8 -17.74 20.99 -34.28
CA GLN A 8 -17.56 19.55 -34.54
C GLN A 8 -16.50 18.91 -33.65
N PHE A 9 -15.55 19.68 -33.14
CA PHE A 9 -14.55 19.21 -32.20
C PHE A 9 -15.12 18.99 -30.79
N PHE A 10 -16.17 19.74 -30.43
CA PHE A 10 -16.80 19.67 -29.11
C PHE A 10 -17.87 18.57 -28.98
N ASN A 11 -18.34 18.01 -30.09
CA ASN A 11 -19.38 16.97 -30.14
C ASN A 11 -18.87 15.57 -30.44
N MET A 12 -17.54 15.37 -30.50
CA MET A 12 -17.00 14.00 -30.48
C MET A 12 -17.13 13.46 -29.07
N ASP A 13 -17.99 12.46 -28.91
CA ASP A 13 -18.06 11.71 -27.65
C ASP A 13 -16.65 11.25 -27.28
N PHE A 14 -16.28 11.43 -26.03
CA PHE A 14 -14.97 11.09 -25.50
C PHE A 14 -14.54 9.66 -25.89
N PHE A 15 -15.50 8.76 -25.99
CA PHE A 15 -15.28 7.37 -26.43
C PHE A 15 -14.92 7.28 -27.92
N ASP A 16 -15.57 8.05 -28.79
CA ASP A 16 -15.24 8.08 -30.21
C ASP A 16 -13.83 8.64 -30.46
N PHE A 17 -13.42 9.62 -29.67
CA PHE A 17 -12.04 10.11 -29.70
C PHE A 17 -11.04 9.02 -29.29
N LEU A 18 -11.30 8.28 -28.22
CA LEU A 18 -10.44 7.19 -27.75
C LEU A 18 -10.32 6.06 -28.78
N ILE A 19 -11.42 5.72 -29.45
CA ILE A 19 -11.45 4.63 -30.44
C ILE A 19 -10.82 5.08 -31.76
N SER A 20 -11.12 6.28 -32.23
CA SER A 20 -10.57 6.78 -33.51
C SER A 20 -9.07 7.08 -33.44
N ARG A 21 -8.55 7.37 -32.24
CA ARG A 21 -7.14 7.68 -31.98
C ARG A 21 -6.48 6.65 -31.05
N TRP A 22 -6.85 5.36 -31.20
CA TRP A 22 -6.37 4.26 -30.37
C TRP A 22 -4.84 4.17 -30.25
N TYR A 23 -4.11 4.59 -31.30
CA TYR A 23 -2.64 4.64 -31.30
C TYR A 23 -2.05 5.68 -30.34
N LEU A 24 -2.85 6.65 -29.87
CA LEU A 24 -2.47 7.61 -28.81
C LEU A 24 -2.97 7.17 -27.44
N SER A 25 -4.20 6.67 -27.37
CA SER A 25 -4.82 6.26 -26.11
C SER A 25 -4.19 5.00 -25.51
N LEU A 26 -3.79 4.04 -26.38
CA LEU A 26 -3.22 2.77 -25.95
C LEU A 26 -1.85 2.95 -25.26
N PRO A 27 -0.86 3.67 -25.79
CA PRO A 27 0.40 3.95 -25.09
C PRO A 27 0.18 4.71 -23.77
N LEU A 28 -0.76 5.66 -23.74
CA LEU A 28 -1.10 6.39 -22.52
C LEU A 28 -1.63 5.44 -21.45
N LEU A 29 -2.55 4.55 -21.83
CA LEU A 29 -3.15 3.59 -20.90
C LEU A 29 -2.10 2.61 -20.37
N ILE A 30 -1.22 2.10 -21.24
CA ILE A 30 -0.10 1.23 -20.84
C ILE A 30 0.83 1.97 -19.86
N THR A 31 1.15 3.22 -20.12
CA THR A 31 2.01 4.02 -19.24
C THR A 31 1.36 4.25 -17.87
N LEU A 32 0.06 4.54 -17.83
CA LEU A 32 -0.69 4.70 -16.59
C LEU A 32 -0.76 3.40 -15.79
N ILE A 33 -1.00 2.26 -16.46
CA ILE A 33 -1.00 0.94 -15.82
C ILE A 33 0.39 0.62 -15.27
N PHE A 34 1.44 0.86 -16.06
CA PHE A 34 2.82 0.63 -15.62
C PHE A 34 3.20 1.52 -14.44
N TRP A 35 2.83 2.79 -14.48
CA TRP A 35 3.03 3.71 -13.36
C TRP A 35 2.27 3.27 -12.11
N TYR A 36 1.02 2.84 -12.25
CA TYR A 36 0.21 2.32 -11.16
C TYR A 36 0.85 1.07 -10.53
N ILE A 37 1.29 0.09 -11.34
CA ILE A 37 1.98 -1.11 -10.86
C ILE A 37 3.29 -0.73 -10.16
N TYR A 38 4.07 0.18 -10.73
CA TYR A 38 5.31 0.68 -10.14
C TYR A 38 5.07 1.33 -8.77
N GLU A 39 4.07 2.20 -8.67
CA GLU A 39 3.74 2.87 -7.41
C GLU A 39 3.26 1.89 -6.34
N THR A 40 2.42 0.91 -6.69
CA THR A 40 1.91 -0.09 -5.73
C THR A 40 2.96 -1.13 -5.30
N SER A 41 4.05 -1.26 -6.07
CA SER A 41 5.17 -2.18 -5.73
C SER A 41 6.20 -1.57 -4.78
N LYS A 42 6.10 -0.27 -4.49
CA LYS A 42 7.00 0.39 -3.55
C LYS A 42 6.72 -0.01 -2.10
N GLY A 43 7.77 0.04 -1.30
CA GLY A 43 7.66 -0.06 0.16
C GLY A 43 7.76 -1.46 0.74
N GLY A 44 7.83 -2.51 -0.09
CA GLY A 44 8.00 -3.87 0.40
C GLY A 44 7.08 -4.89 -0.26
N LYS A 45 7.29 -6.16 0.07
CA LYS A 45 6.50 -7.27 -0.47
C LYS A 45 5.16 -7.38 0.24
N ARG A 46 4.07 -7.46 -0.53
CA ARG A 46 2.73 -7.73 0.04
C ARG A 46 2.60 -9.20 0.41
N ILE A 47 2.08 -9.46 1.61
CA ILE A 47 1.89 -10.79 2.17
C ILE A 47 0.47 -10.96 2.71
N THR A 48 -0.01 -12.20 2.73
CA THR A 48 -1.29 -12.57 3.34
C THR A 48 -1.17 -12.65 4.87
N PRO A 49 -2.30 -12.62 5.62
CA PRO A 49 -2.27 -12.82 7.07
C PRO A 49 -1.59 -14.12 7.50
N SER A 50 -1.86 -15.22 6.81
CA SER A 50 -1.20 -16.52 7.08
C SER A 50 0.32 -16.43 6.96
N GLN A 51 0.83 -15.77 5.91
CA GLN A 51 2.27 -15.56 5.71
C GLN A 51 2.86 -14.63 6.78
N ALA A 52 2.08 -13.64 7.25
CA ALA A 52 2.51 -12.75 8.33
C ALA A 52 2.66 -13.52 9.66
N VAL A 53 1.75 -14.44 9.96
CA VAL A 53 1.84 -15.34 11.12
C VAL A 53 3.09 -16.23 11.02
N ASP A 54 3.38 -16.77 9.83
CA ASP A 54 4.60 -17.56 9.62
C ASP A 54 5.89 -16.75 9.83
N LEU A 55 5.89 -15.47 9.44
CA LEU A 55 7.04 -14.59 9.67
C LEU A 55 7.28 -14.30 11.14
N ILE A 56 6.21 -14.12 11.94
CA ILE A 56 6.36 -13.99 13.39
C ILE A 56 6.97 -15.25 13.99
N ASN A 57 6.39 -16.41 13.67
CA ASN A 57 6.77 -17.67 14.30
C ASN A 57 8.18 -18.13 13.91
N ASN A 58 8.62 -17.86 12.69
CA ASN A 58 9.89 -18.36 12.17
C ASN A 58 11.01 -17.34 12.14
N LYS A 59 10.71 -16.04 12.08
CA LYS A 59 11.70 -14.96 11.92
C LYS A 59 11.61 -13.85 12.98
N ASP A 60 10.78 -14.01 14.00
CA ASP A 60 10.54 -12.97 15.02
C ASP A 60 10.17 -11.61 14.41
N ALA A 61 9.36 -11.59 13.36
CA ALA A 61 8.95 -10.37 12.69
C ALA A 61 8.25 -9.40 13.66
N ILE A 62 8.47 -8.11 13.46
CA ILE A 62 7.84 -7.06 14.26
C ILE A 62 6.62 -6.54 13.47
N PHE A 63 5.46 -6.52 14.11
CA PHE A 63 4.26 -5.92 13.55
C PHE A 63 4.21 -4.44 13.90
N VAL A 64 4.09 -3.59 12.89
CA VAL A 64 3.98 -2.13 13.04
C VAL A 64 2.62 -1.69 12.51
N ASP A 65 1.76 -1.26 13.40
CA ASP A 65 0.45 -0.72 13.09
C ASP A 65 0.55 0.80 12.91
N THR A 66 0.25 1.28 11.72
CA THR A 66 0.38 2.70 11.37
C THR A 66 -0.93 3.48 11.51
N ARG A 67 -1.99 2.83 12.01
CA ARG A 67 -3.27 3.47 12.26
C ARG A 67 -3.18 4.51 13.39
N GLU A 68 -4.18 5.37 13.45
CA GLU A 68 -4.34 6.27 14.58
C GLU A 68 -4.49 5.49 15.88
N LYS A 69 -4.03 6.10 16.99
CA LYS A 69 -4.01 5.45 18.30
C LYS A 69 -5.41 5.00 18.75
N ASP A 70 -6.42 5.81 18.50
CA ASP A 70 -7.80 5.50 18.87
C ASP A 70 -8.29 4.22 18.17
N ASN A 71 -7.95 4.05 16.89
CA ASN A 71 -8.27 2.85 16.13
C ASN A 71 -7.48 1.64 16.59
N PHE A 72 -6.21 1.82 16.95
CA PHE A 72 -5.37 0.78 17.51
C PHE A 72 -5.92 0.26 18.83
N ASP A 73 -6.36 1.16 19.72
CA ASP A 73 -6.89 0.83 21.04
C ASP A 73 -8.25 0.11 20.95
N THR A 74 -9.01 0.27 19.87
CA THR A 74 -10.26 -0.49 19.67
C THR A 74 -10.02 -1.96 19.36
N GLY A 75 -8.89 -2.30 18.75
CA GLY A 75 -8.47 -3.66 18.44
C GLY A 75 -7.27 -3.69 17.52
N HIS A 76 -6.26 -4.46 17.91
CA HIS A 76 -5.00 -4.59 17.16
C HIS A 76 -4.49 -6.03 17.17
N ILE A 77 -3.51 -6.34 16.34
CA ILE A 77 -2.87 -7.65 16.29
C ILE A 77 -1.96 -7.80 17.50
N HIS A 78 -2.05 -8.92 18.19
CA HIS A 78 -1.24 -9.18 19.39
C HIS A 78 0.25 -8.99 19.11
N GLY A 79 0.92 -8.22 19.96
CA GLY A 79 2.36 -7.92 19.84
C GLY A 79 2.71 -6.85 18.79
N SER A 80 1.72 -6.22 18.16
CA SER A 80 1.98 -5.08 17.27
C SER A 80 2.32 -3.82 18.04
N ILE A 81 3.20 -3.01 17.44
CA ILE A 81 3.61 -1.71 17.97
C ILE A 81 2.90 -0.63 17.15
N ASN A 82 2.20 0.29 17.83
CA ASN A 82 1.57 1.41 17.14
C ASN A 82 2.60 2.51 16.90
N ILE A 83 2.95 2.74 15.64
CA ILE A 83 3.82 3.83 15.21
C ILE A 83 3.19 4.49 13.99
N GLN A 84 2.67 5.69 14.18
CA GLN A 84 2.16 6.47 13.08
C GLN A 84 3.29 6.84 12.09
N LYS A 85 2.96 6.90 10.81
CA LYS A 85 3.91 7.14 9.73
C LYS A 85 4.83 8.35 10.00
N ASP A 86 4.26 9.47 10.44
CA ASP A 86 5.01 10.71 10.72
C ASP A 86 5.92 10.62 11.95
N SER A 87 5.89 9.51 12.66
CA SER A 87 6.64 9.29 13.91
C SER A 87 7.73 8.22 13.78
N PHE A 88 7.94 7.63 12.60
CA PHE A 88 8.92 6.56 12.42
C PHE A 88 10.35 6.99 12.81
N GLU A 89 10.81 8.17 12.40
CA GLU A 89 12.14 8.67 12.75
C GLU A 89 12.31 8.84 14.27
N LYS A 90 11.27 9.32 14.96
CA LYS A 90 11.30 9.55 16.41
C LYS A 90 11.28 8.25 17.21
N GLN A 91 10.65 7.22 16.69
CA GLN A 91 10.43 5.94 17.35
C GLN A 91 11.27 4.80 16.74
N GLU A 92 12.27 5.14 15.93
CA GLU A 92 13.17 4.18 15.30
C GLU A 92 13.81 3.20 16.31
N HIS A 93 14.05 3.66 17.55
CA HIS A 93 14.62 2.84 18.60
C HIS A 93 13.75 1.64 19.04
N LEU A 94 12.45 1.66 18.70
CA LEU A 94 11.53 0.54 18.93
C LEU A 94 11.65 -0.55 17.85
N LEU A 95 12.29 -0.21 16.72
CA LEU A 95 12.45 -1.09 15.58
C LEU A 95 13.83 -1.73 15.59
N ASN A 96 13.87 -3.05 15.58
CA ASN A 96 15.13 -3.76 15.40
C ASN A 96 15.42 -3.95 13.93
N LYS A 97 16.44 -3.25 13.40
CA LYS A 97 16.81 -3.27 11.97
C LYS A 97 17.20 -4.66 11.45
N GLY A 98 17.57 -5.57 12.34
CA GLY A 98 17.91 -6.96 11.99
C GLY A 98 16.71 -7.90 11.88
N LYS A 99 15.50 -7.44 12.21
CA LYS A 99 14.27 -8.23 12.13
C LYS A 99 13.37 -7.77 11.00
N PRO A 100 12.62 -8.69 10.36
CA PRO A 100 11.61 -8.30 9.39
C PRO A 100 10.50 -7.47 10.04
N VAL A 101 10.01 -6.47 9.34
CA VAL A 101 8.90 -5.62 9.79
C VAL A 101 7.70 -5.84 8.89
N VAL A 102 6.54 -6.08 9.49
CA VAL A 102 5.27 -6.19 8.79
C VAL A 102 4.43 -4.96 9.09
N VAL A 103 4.14 -4.19 8.08
CA VAL A 103 3.32 -2.97 8.17
C VAL A 103 1.84 -3.32 8.11
N ILE A 104 1.09 -2.83 9.09
CA ILE A 104 -0.36 -2.99 9.20
C ILE A 104 -1.00 -1.61 9.03
N THR A 105 -1.98 -1.55 8.13
CA THR A 105 -2.84 -0.37 7.93
C THR A 105 -4.30 -0.83 8.02
N GLU A 106 -5.25 0.07 7.94
CA GLU A 106 -6.67 -0.29 7.97
C GLU A 106 -7.05 -1.17 6.77
N ASN A 107 -6.73 -0.72 5.55
CA ASN A 107 -7.18 -1.31 4.28
C ASN A 107 -6.04 -1.62 3.29
N GLY A 108 -4.79 -1.55 3.71
CA GLY A 108 -3.62 -1.84 2.87
C GLY A 108 -3.21 -0.74 1.88
N LEU A 109 -3.99 0.35 1.72
CA LEU A 109 -3.71 1.37 0.69
C LEU A 109 -2.44 2.17 0.99
N ASP A 110 -2.27 2.64 2.23
CA ASP A 110 -1.13 3.48 2.63
C ASP A 110 0.11 2.68 3.07
N ALA A 111 0.02 1.36 3.09
CA ALA A 111 1.10 0.49 3.54
C ALA A 111 2.39 0.70 2.74
N GLY A 112 2.29 0.90 1.42
CA GLY A 112 3.44 1.12 0.55
C GLY A 112 4.26 2.34 0.93
N SER A 113 3.62 3.46 1.25
CA SER A 113 4.32 4.67 1.65
C SER A 113 5.01 4.53 3.01
N ALA A 114 4.36 3.87 3.97
CA ALA A 114 4.97 3.55 5.26
C ALA A 114 6.16 2.60 5.10
N GLY A 115 6.05 1.60 4.23
CA GLY A 115 7.15 0.68 3.91
C GLY A 115 8.35 1.37 3.28
N VAL A 116 8.17 2.35 2.40
CA VAL A 116 9.26 3.15 1.83
C VAL A 116 10.03 3.90 2.91
N GLU A 117 9.33 4.48 3.88
CA GLU A 117 9.97 5.18 5.00
C GLU A 117 10.78 4.24 5.88
N LEU A 118 10.25 3.07 6.21
CA LEU A 118 10.97 2.04 6.97
C LEU A 118 12.23 1.55 6.24
N LEU A 119 12.18 1.37 4.92
CA LEU A 119 13.35 1.04 4.11
C LEU A 119 14.40 2.16 4.14
N LYS A 120 14.00 3.43 4.13
CA LYS A 120 14.91 4.58 4.27
C LYS A 120 15.60 4.62 5.64
N LEU A 121 14.93 4.17 6.69
CA LEU A 121 15.51 4.05 8.04
C LEU A 121 16.48 2.85 8.18
N GLY A 122 16.63 2.06 7.12
CA GLY A 122 17.58 0.96 7.07
C GLY A 122 17.04 -0.39 7.54
N ILE A 123 15.70 -0.56 7.61
CA ILE A 123 15.09 -1.87 7.80
C ILE A 123 15.31 -2.70 6.53
N ALA A 124 15.94 -3.86 6.66
CA ALA A 124 16.35 -4.67 5.51
C ALA A 124 15.17 -5.42 4.85
N GLU A 125 14.24 -5.93 5.66
CA GLU A 125 13.09 -6.71 5.18
C GLU A 125 11.79 -6.05 5.64
N VAL A 126 11.07 -5.42 4.70
CA VAL A 126 9.76 -4.82 4.94
C VAL A 126 8.70 -5.57 4.16
N TYR A 127 7.65 -5.96 4.86
CA TYR A 127 6.47 -6.63 4.33
C TYR A 127 5.25 -5.77 4.59
N LEU A 128 4.28 -5.85 3.70
CA LEU A 128 3.03 -5.11 3.78
C LEU A 128 1.88 -6.09 3.90
N LEU A 129 1.06 -5.96 4.94
CA LEU A 129 -0.12 -6.81 5.08
C LEU A 129 -1.14 -6.44 3.99
N LYS A 130 -1.42 -7.41 3.11
CA LYS A 130 -2.38 -7.23 2.01
C LYS A 130 -3.77 -6.93 2.60
N ASP A 131 -4.43 -5.91 2.06
CA ASP A 131 -5.75 -5.44 2.50
C ASP A 131 -5.81 -5.06 4.00
N GLY A 132 -4.65 -4.89 4.64
CA GLY A 132 -4.52 -4.39 6.00
C GLY A 132 -5.22 -5.25 7.05
N LEU A 133 -5.80 -4.60 8.07
CA LEU A 133 -6.49 -5.28 9.15
C LEU A 133 -7.78 -5.96 8.70
N ILE A 134 -8.37 -5.52 7.60
CA ILE A 134 -9.59 -6.12 7.03
C ILE A 134 -9.34 -7.59 6.69
N SER A 135 -8.26 -7.90 5.97
CA SER A 135 -7.92 -9.28 5.61
C SER A 135 -7.62 -10.17 6.84
N TRP A 136 -7.05 -9.58 7.88
CA TRP A 136 -6.81 -10.27 9.16
C TRP A 136 -8.12 -10.71 9.82
N GLN A 137 -9.12 -9.84 9.80
CA GLN A 137 -10.45 -10.13 10.33
C GLN A 137 -11.23 -11.12 9.45
N GLU A 138 -11.10 -11.03 8.13
CA GLU A 138 -11.71 -11.97 7.19
C GLU A 138 -11.21 -13.41 7.41
N GLU A 139 -9.93 -13.59 7.75
CA GLU A 139 -9.37 -14.89 8.13
C GLU A 139 -9.71 -15.29 9.59
N SER A 140 -10.58 -14.55 10.27
CA SER A 140 -11.02 -14.80 11.65
C SER A 140 -9.87 -14.90 12.66
N LEU A 141 -8.77 -14.19 12.41
CA LEU A 141 -7.63 -14.16 13.31
C LEU A 141 -7.90 -13.22 14.52
N PRO A 142 -7.39 -13.57 15.71
CA PRO A 142 -7.72 -12.82 16.93
C PRO A 142 -7.11 -11.42 16.93
N LEU A 143 -7.87 -10.47 17.47
CA LEU A 143 -7.42 -9.13 17.83
C LEU A 143 -7.44 -9.00 19.36
N VAL A 144 -6.56 -8.16 19.87
CA VAL A 144 -6.49 -7.78 21.30
C VAL A 144 -6.80 -6.30 21.47
N LYS A 145 -7.22 -5.90 22.68
CA LYS A 145 -7.47 -4.49 23.03
C LYS A 145 -6.37 -3.97 23.93
#